data_0eedab41fff5a76379db3835d7618202
#
_entry.id   0eedab41fff5a76379db3835d7618202
#
_cell.length_a   1.000
_cell.length_b   1.000
_cell.length_c   1.000
_cell.angle_alpha   90.00
_cell.angle_beta   90.00
_cell.angle_gamma   90.00
#
_symmetry.space_group_name_H-M   'P 1'
#
loop_
_entity.id
_entity.type
_entity.pdbx_description
1 polymer ?
#
loop_
_entity_poly.entity_id
_entity_poly.type
_entity_poly.pdbx_seq_one_letter_code
_entity_poly.pdbx_strand_id
1 'polypeptide(L)'
;KDNPELVRAKELGIPTMERSHLLGALTRKYENVIGVCGTHGKTSVTSMITQILILNKKDPTAVIGGKLPLINSNGIAGKSETMVCESCEFVDTFLQLSPDVTVLLNIDNDHLDYFKTMDNLILSFRKFVSMGKLCYVNGDDELAMKAVKEIDSKVVTFGFNEKNDYYAKNIKNGKFGFSFDAIKTAKN
;
A
#
# COMPACT_ATOMS: atom_id res chain seq x y z
N LYS A 1 0.78 20.64 -18.48
CA LYS A 1 0.07 20.54 -19.80
C LYS A 1 1.01 20.79 -20.97
N ASP A 2 2.20 21.34 -20.72
CA ASP A 2 3.15 21.83 -21.75
C ASP A 2 4.42 20.97 -21.81
N ASN A 3 4.36 19.71 -21.35
CA ASN A 3 5.49 18.78 -21.47
C ASN A 3 5.75 18.50 -22.98
N PRO A 4 6.94 18.80 -23.50
CA PRO A 4 7.23 18.70 -24.94
C PRO A 4 7.13 17.27 -25.47
N GLU A 5 7.39 16.24 -24.64
CA GLU A 5 7.23 14.83 -25.04
C GLU A 5 5.75 14.49 -25.27
N LEU A 6 4.85 14.96 -24.36
CA LEU A 6 3.41 14.75 -24.52
C LEU A 6 2.84 15.50 -25.70
N VAL A 7 3.30 16.74 -25.95
CA VAL A 7 2.93 17.53 -27.13
C VAL A 7 3.33 16.76 -28.40
N ARG A 8 4.59 16.31 -28.45
CA ARG A 8 5.09 15.58 -29.62
C ARG A 8 4.39 14.24 -29.84
N ALA A 9 4.10 13.50 -28.77
CA ALA A 9 3.35 12.26 -28.85
C ALA A 9 1.96 12.49 -29.47
N LYS A 10 1.25 13.55 -29.04
CA LYS A 10 -0.06 13.92 -29.58
C LYS A 10 0.02 14.31 -31.06
N GLU A 11 1.01 15.11 -31.45
CA GLU A 11 1.23 15.48 -32.87
C GLU A 11 1.45 14.25 -33.77
N LEU A 12 2.11 13.22 -33.25
CA LEU A 12 2.43 11.98 -33.96
C LEU A 12 1.32 10.93 -33.85
N GLY A 13 0.20 11.22 -33.15
CA GLY A 13 -0.88 10.28 -32.93
C GLY A 13 -0.49 9.08 -32.05
N ILE A 14 0.58 9.21 -31.22
CA ILE A 14 1.02 8.15 -30.32
C ILE A 14 0.08 8.11 -29.10
N PRO A 15 -0.53 6.94 -28.77
CA PRO A 15 -1.37 6.80 -27.60
C PRO A 15 -0.60 7.10 -26.32
N THR A 16 -1.18 7.88 -25.43
CA THR A 16 -0.62 8.21 -24.12
C THR A 16 -1.57 7.78 -23.03
N MET A 17 -1.03 7.39 -21.87
CA MET A 17 -1.82 7.08 -20.68
C MET A 17 -1.14 7.56 -19.42
N GLU A 18 -1.92 7.77 -18.37
CA GLU A 18 -1.39 8.08 -17.05
C GLU A 18 -0.65 6.88 -16.45
N ARG A 19 0.42 7.15 -15.69
CA ARG A 19 1.22 6.11 -15.01
C ARG A 19 0.35 5.19 -14.15
N SER A 20 -0.63 5.75 -13.45
CA SER A 20 -1.56 5.00 -12.59
C SER A 20 -2.40 3.98 -13.37
N HIS A 21 -2.85 4.33 -14.58
CA HIS A 21 -3.59 3.41 -15.45
C HIS A 21 -2.71 2.25 -15.92
N LEU A 22 -1.45 2.52 -16.30
CA LEU A 22 -0.51 1.46 -16.66
C LEU A 22 -0.24 0.54 -15.48
N LEU A 23 0.01 1.11 -14.30
CA LEU A 23 0.24 0.34 -13.08
C LEU A 23 -0.99 -0.51 -12.72
N GLY A 24 -2.19 0.06 -12.85
CA GLY A 24 -3.43 -0.69 -12.67
C GLY A 24 -3.60 -1.84 -13.67
N ALA A 25 -3.21 -1.64 -14.93
CA ALA A 25 -3.21 -2.71 -15.92
C ALA A 25 -2.20 -3.82 -15.59
N LEU A 26 -1.06 -3.47 -15.01
CA LEU A 26 -0.06 -4.42 -14.53
C LEU A 26 -0.58 -5.22 -13.33
N THR A 27 -1.17 -4.58 -12.32
CA THR A 27 -1.70 -5.29 -11.14
C THR A 27 -2.71 -6.37 -11.52
N ARG A 28 -3.53 -6.16 -12.54
CA ARG A 28 -4.51 -7.16 -13.04
C ARG A 28 -3.88 -8.42 -13.66
N LYS A 29 -2.55 -8.46 -13.84
CA LYS A 29 -1.84 -9.64 -14.37
C LYS A 29 -1.29 -10.55 -13.28
N TYR A 30 -1.44 -10.18 -12.01
CA TYR A 30 -0.94 -10.94 -10.88
C TYR A 30 -2.10 -11.51 -10.08
N GLU A 31 -1.91 -12.69 -9.50
CA GLU A 31 -2.92 -13.37 -8.68
C GLU A 31 -2.93 -12.90 -7.22
N ASN A 32 -1.79 -12.35 -6.75
CA ASN A 32 -1.59 -11.93 -5.37
C ASN A 32 -1.01 -10.52 -5.31
N VAL A 33 -1.85 -9.51 -5.40
CA VAL A 33 -1.43 -8.11 -5.34
C VAL A 33 -1.57 -7.57 -3.93
N ILE A 34 -0.46 -7.13 -3.34
CA ILE A 34 -0.43 -6.47 -2.03
C ILE A 34 -0.30 -4.96 -2.26
N GLY A 35 -1.37 -4.22 -1.99
CA GLY A 35 -1.39 -2.76 -2.08
C GLY A 35 -1.18 -2.11 -0.73
N VAL A 36 -0.09 -1.35 -0.56
CA VAL A 36 0.23 -0.66 0.69
C VAL A 36 -0.16 0.81 0.57
N CYS A 37 -1.11 1.25 1.39
CA CYS A 37 -1.63 2.61 1.41
C CYS A 37 -1.57 3.24 2.81
N GLY A 38 -1.83 4.53 2.88
CA GLY A 38 -1.80 5.35 4.09
C GLY A 38 -1.10 6.67 3.84
N THR A 39 -1.31 7.65 4.68
CA THR A 39 -0.68 8.96 4.53
C THR A 39 0.84 8.85 4.69
N HIS A 40 1.30 8.11 5.71
CA HIS A 40 2.72 7.98 6.05
C HIS A 40 3.18 6.52 6.08
N GLY A 41 4.47 6.30 5.78
CA GLY A 41 5.12 5.00 5.93
C GLY A 41 4.96 4.02 4.77
N LYS A 42 4.22 4.37 3.71
CA LYS A 42 3.98 3.52 2.52
C LYS A 42 5.27 2.89 1.97
N THR A 43 6.25 3.74 1.62
CA THR A 43 7.53 3.31 1.04
C THR A 43 8.30 2.36 1.96
N SER A 44 8.35 2.66 3.27
CA SER A 44 9.03 1.82 4.25
C SER A 44 8.40 0.44 4.36
N VAL A 45 7.07 0.38 4.50
CA VAL A 45 6.36 -0.90 4.65
C VAL A 45 6.37 -1.70 3.34
N THR A 46 6.18 -1.06 2.18
CA THR A 46 6.32 -1.71 0.86
C THR A 46 7.71 -2.32 0.70
N SER A 47 8.75 -1.59 1.10
CA SER A 47 10.14 -2.07 1.09
C SER A 47 10.34 -3.27 2.01
N MET A 48 9.82 -3.22 3.24
CA MET A 48 9.93 -4.32 4.21
C MET A 48 9.24 -5.58 3.70
N ILE A 49 8.02 -5.49 3.19
CA ILE A 49 7.27 -6.63 2.63
C ILE A 49 8.05 -7.21 1.44
N THR A 50 8.52 -6.37 0.53
CA THR A 50 9.31 -6.80 -0.63
C THR A 50 10.58 -7.53 -0.20
N GLN A 51 11.31 -6.98 0.78
CA GLN A 51 12.53 -7.58 1.29
C GLN A 51 12.27 -8.94 1.95
N ILE A 52 11.21 -9.06 2.75
CA ILE A 52 10.81 -10.32 3.39
C ILE A 52 10.53 -11.38 2.33
N LEU A 53 9.79 -11.04 1.27
CA LEU A 53 9.48 -11.97 0.19
C LEU A 53 10.73 -12.40 -0.59
N ILE A 54 11.63 -11.47 -0.91
CA ILE A 54 12.90 -11.79 -1.60
C ILE A 54 13.76 -12.71 -0.75
N LEU A 55 13.96 -12.39 0.55
CA LEU A 55 14.78 -13.19 1.45
C LEU A 55 14.20 -14.60 1.66
N ASN A 56 12.88 -14.75 1.53
CA ASN A 56 12.19 -16.04 1.55
C ASN A 56 12.08 -16.70 0.15
N LYS A 57 12.84 -16.24 -0.83
CA LYS A 57 12.91 -16.81 -2.19
C LYS A 57 11.55 -16.86 -2.91
N LYS A 58 10.68 -15.87 -2.64
CA LYS A 58 9.35 -15.79 -3.26
C LYS A 58 9.34 -15.06 -4.62
N ASP A 59 10.45 -14.46 -5.02
CA ASP A 59 10.66 -13.79 -6.31
C ASP A 59 9.51 -12.84 -6.72
N PRO A 60 9.15 -11.85 -5.88
CA PRO A 60 8.03 -10.97 -6.15
C PRO A 60 8.37 -9.91 -7.21
N THR A 61 7.34 -9.43 -7.92
CA THR A 61 7.40 -8.13 -8.57
C THR A 61 7.11 -7.05 -7.52
N ALA A 62 7.81 -5.91 -7.59
CA ALA A 62 7.54 -4.80 -6.67
C ALA A 62 7.66 -3.44 -7.35
N VAL A 63 6.80 -2.50 -6.92
CA VAL A 63 6.85 -1.08 -7.26
C VAL A 63 6.82 -0.28 -5.97
N ILE A 64 7.92 0.40 -5.68
CA ILE A 64 8.20 1.08 -4.42
C ILE A 64 8.40 2.57 -4.69
N GLY A 65 7.96 3.44 -3.79
CA GLY A 65 8.11 4.90 -3.92
C GLY A 65 9.55 5.42 -3.77
N GLY A 66 10.46 4.58 -3.26
CA GLY A 66 11.86 4.92 -3.03
C GLY A 66 12.80 3.76 -3.31
N LYS A 67 14.09 4.04 -3.29
CA LYS A 67 15.13 3.05 -3.56
C LYS A 67 15.27 2.05 -2.41
N LEU A 68 15.07 0.76 -2.69
CA LEU A 68 15.36 -0.34 -1.77
C LEU A 68 16.81 -0.80 -1.98
N PRO A 69 17.70 -0.66 -0.97
CA PRO A 69 19.13 -1.00 -1.11
C PRO A 69 19.37 -2.45 -1.57
N LEU A 70 18.58 -3.40 -1.08
CA LEU A 70 18.70 -4.82 -1.41
C LEU A 70 18.67 -5.11 -2.92
N ILE A 71 17.87 -4.35 -3.67
CA ILE A 71 17.74 -4.50 -5.13
C ILE A 71 18.38 -3.34 -5.90
N ASN A 72 18.96 -2.38 -5.19
CA ASN A 72 19.54 -1.14 -5.74
C ASN A 72 18.58 -0.37 -6.68
N SER A 73 17.27 -0.49 -6.50
CA SER A 73 16.21 0.06 -7.36
C SER A 73 14.97 0.38 -6.55
N ASN A 74 14.03 1.09 -7.16
CA ASN A 74 12.68 1.29 -6.65
C ASN A 74 11.64 0.33 -7.27
N GLY A 75 12.09 -0.66 -8.02
CA GLY A 75 11.25 -1.69 -8.59
C GLY A 75 12.04 -2.92 -9.01
N ILE A 76 11.39 -4.05 -9.02
CA ILE A 76 11.91 -5.34 -9.47
C ILE A 76 10.79 -6.09 -10.19
N ALA A 77 11.13 -6.74 -11.30
CA ALA A 77 10.26 -7.68 -11.99
C ALA A 77 10.66 -9.11 -11.59
N GLY A 78 9.85 -9.74 -10.75
CA GLY A 78 9.98 -11.14 -10.37
C GLY A 78 9.20 -12.07 -11.31
N LYS A 79 9.31 -13.37 -11.06
CA LYS A 79 8.65 -14.43 -11.85
C LYS A 79 7.44 -15.04 -11.14
N SER A 80 7.19 -14.67 -9.87
CA SER A 80 6.05 -15.21 -9.14
C SER A 80 4.76 -14.44 -9.47
N GLU A 81 3.63 -15.03 -9.09
CA GLU A 81 2.30 -14.42 -9.22
C GLU A 81 2.04 -13.34 -8.15
N THR A 82 3.07 -12.93 -7.40
CA THR A 82 2.95 -11.95 -6.32
C THR A 82 3.53 -10.61 -6.72
N MET A 83 2.73 -9.56 -6.55
CA MET A 83 3.15 -8.18 -6.72
C MET A 83 2.95 -7.37 -5.44
N VAL A 84 3.96 -6.59 -5.04
CA VAL A 84 3.86 -5.61 -3.96
C VAL A 84 3.89 -4.21 -4.56
N CYS A 85 2.89 -3.40 -4.25
CA CYS A 85 2.73 -2.09 -4.86
C CYS A 85 2.49 -1.01 -3.82
N GLU A 86 3.31 0.02 -3.84
CA GLU A 86 3.01 1.25 -3.11
C GLU A 86 1.81 1.95 -3.76
N SER A 87 0.79 2.22 -2.96
CA SER A 87 -0.52 2.69 -3.42
C SER A 87 -0.76 4.10 -2.91
N CYS A 88 -0.46 5.10 -3.76
CA CYS A 88 -0.58 6.52 -3.43
C CYS A 88 -2.03 6.98 -3.58
N GLU A 89 -2.55 7.64 -2.55
CA GLU A 89 -3.90 8.21 -2.47
C GLU A 89 -4.07 9.49 -3.30
N PHE A 90 -2.96 10.18 -3.61
CA PHE A 90 -3.02 11.47 -4.30
C PHE A 90 -3.80 11.38 -5.61
N VAL A 91 -4.80 12.28 -5.73
CA VAL A 91 -5.72 12.35 -6.89
C VAL A 91 -6.39 10.99 -7.19
N ASP A 92 -6.67 10.20 -6.14
CA ASP A 92 -7.32 8.88 -6.24
C ASP A 92 -6.58 7.87 -7.16
N THR A 93 -5.26 8.07 -7.39
CA THR A 93 -4.52 7.22 -8.35
C THR A 93 -4.48 5.76 -7.94
N PHE A 94 -4.51 5.45 -6.64
CA PHE A 94 -4.54 4.08 -6.14
C PHE A 94 -5.83 3.31 -6.50
N LEU A 95 -6.95 4.02 -6.81
CA LEU A 95 -8.20 3.39 -7.25
C LEU A 95 -8.11 2.77 -8.65
N GLN A 96 -7.01 2.98 -9.37
CA GLN A 96 -6.74 2.30 -10.65
C GLN A 96 -6.17 0.89 -10.46
N LEU A 97 -5.66 0.58 -9.27
CA LEU A 97 -5.04 -0.70 -8.94
C LEU A 97 -6.10 -1.78 -8.71
N SER A 98 -5.67 -3.05 -8.69
CA SER A 98 -6.53 -4.20 -8.38
C SER A 98 -5.86 -5.06 -7.30
N PRO A 99 -5.85 -4.62 -6.02
CA PRO A 99 -5.24 -5.37 -4.94
C PRO A 99 -6.11 -6.55 -4.51
N ASP A 100 -5.50 -7.67 -4.14
CA ASP A 100 -6.14 -8.78 -3.41
C ASP A 100 -6.02 -8.58 -1.90
N VAL A 101 -4.89 -8.03 -1.47
CA VAL A 101 -4.59 -7.69 -0.09
C VAL A 101 -4.27 -6.20 0.00
N THR A 102 -4.94 -5.50 0.90
CA THR A 102 -4.63 -4.10 1.19
C THR A 102 -4.01 -3.96 2.58
N VAL A 103 -3.05 -3.03 2.71
CA VAL A 103 -2.42 -2.70 3.98
C VAL A 103 -2.61 -1.21 4.21
N LEU A 104 -3.46 -0.84 5.18
CA LEU A 104 -3.74 0.55 5.55
C LEU A 104 -2.97 0.91 6.82
N LEU A 105 -2.02 1.83 6.70
CA LEU A 105 -1.10 2.18 7.77
C LEU A 105 -1.64 3.26 8.70
N ASN A 106 -2.16 4.32 8.13
CA ASN A 106 -2.70 5.49 8.84
C ASN A 106 -3.42 6.41 7.86
N ILE A 107 -4.26 7.28 8.40
CA ILE A 107 -4.88 8.38 7.65
C ILE A 107 -4.63 9.67 8.45
N ASP A 108 -4.00 10.65 7.83
CA ASP A 108 -3.73 11.95 8.42
C ASP A 108 -4.11 13.08 7.47
N ASN A 109 -4.09 14.30 7.98
CA ASN A 109 -4.43 15.49 7.22
C ASN A 109 -3.38 15.80 6.15
N ASP A 110 -3.59 15.22 4.96
CA ASP A 110 -2.76 15.45 3.78
C ASP A 110 -3.64 15.54 2.52
N HIS A 111 -3.15 16.24 1.51
CA HIS A 111 -3.83 16.41 0.21
C HIS A 111 -5.26 16.97 0.28
N LEU A 112 -5.61 17.77 1.32
CA LEU A 112 -6.93 18.37 1.45
C LEU A 112 -7.22 19.44 0.38
N ASP A 113 -6.20 19.93 -0.32
CA ASP A 113 -6.36 20.71 -1.55
C ASP A 113 -7.14 19.95 -2.62
N TYR A 114 -6.96 18.62 -2.71
CA TYR A 114 -7.71 17.72 -3.59
C TYR A 114 -9.00 17.19 -2.93
N PHE A 115 -8.90 16.55 -1.78
CA PHE A 115 -10.04 15.86 -1.13
C PHE A 115 -11.07 16.81 -0.52
N LYS A 116 -10.71 18.06 -0.22
CA LYS A 116 -11.53 19.11 0.39
C LYS A 116 -11.87 18.87 1.86
N THR A 117 -12.19 17.65 2.26
CA THR A 117 -12.55 17.30 3.65
C THR A 117 -11.91 15.98 4.07
N MET A 118 -11.73 15.77 5.37
CA MET A 118 -11.28 14.49 5.93
C MET A 118 -12.24 13.34 5.60
N ASP A 119 -13.55 13.61 5.57
CA ASP A 119 -14.54 12.58 5.23
C ASP A 119 -14.36 12.07 3.80
N ASN A 120 -14.05 12.94 2.85
CA ASN A 120 -13.76 12.56 1.48
C ASN A 120 -12.47 11.75 1.39
N LEU A 121 -11.43 12.11 2.15
CA LEU A 121 -10.18 11.36 2.22
C LEU A 121 -10.43 9.95 2.79
N ILE A 122 -11.14 9.84 3.91
CA ILE A 122 -11.53 8.56 4.52
C ILE A 122 -12.36 7.72 3.54
N LEU A 123 -13.30 8.34 2.83
CA LEU A 123 -14.11 7.65 1.82
C LEU A 123 -13.26 7.11 0.66
N SER A 124 -12.24 7.86 0.23
CA SER A 124 -11.30 7.40 -0.80
C SER A 124 -10.50 6.18 -0.32
N PHE A 125 -9.94 6.21 0.89
CA PHE A 125 -9.29 5.06 1.49
C PHE A 125 -10.24 3.87 1.64
N ARG A 126 -11.49 4.10 2.10
CA ARG A 126 -12.51 3.04 2.18
C ARG A 126 -12.72 2.36 0.83
N LYS A 127 -12.89 3.13 -0.25
CA LYS A 127 -13.02 2.59 -1.60
C LYS A 127 -11.84 1.69 -1.96
N PHE A 128 -10.62 2.15 -1.70
CA PHE A 128 -9.42 1.37 -2.01
C PHE A 128 -9.33 0.08 -1.20
N VAL A 129 -9.52 0.11 0.12
CA VAL A 129 -9.42 -1.10 0.96
C VAL A 129 -10.55 -2.09 0.69
N SER A 130 -11.71 -1.62 0.20
CA SER A 130 -12.82 -2.49 -0.23
C SER A 130 -12.56 -3.24 -1.54
N MET A 131 -11.52 -2.87 -2.29
CA MET A 131 -11.15 -3.58 -3.53
C MET A 131 -10.49 -4.92 -3.24
N GLY A 132 -9.81 -5.06 -2.09
CA GLY A 132 -9.13 -6.28 -1.68
C GLY A 132 -10.07 -7.27 -0.97
N LYS A 133 -9.75 -8.54 -1.02
CA LYS A 133 -10.44 -9.61 -0.25
C LYS A 133 -10.05 -9.58 1.23
N LEU A 134 -8.86 -9.08 1.53
CA LEU A 134 -8.27 -9.02 2.86
C LEU A 134 -7.64 -7.64 3.08
N CYS A 135 -7.97 -6.99 4.21
CA CYS A 135 -7.41 -5.72 4.61
C CYS A 135 -6.67 -5.87 5.96
N TYR A 136 -5.37 -5.61 5.95
CA TYR A 136 -4.61 -5.37 7.16
C TYR A 136 -4.67 -3.87 7.49
N VAL A 137 -5.11 -3.52 8.69
CA VAL A 137 -5.26 -2.12 9.11
C VAL A 137 -4.58 -1.86 10.45
N ASN A 138 -3.94 -0.72 10.59
CA ASN A 138 -3.46 -0.25 11.88
C ASN A 138 -4.66 0.06 12.79
N GLY A 139 -4.93 -0.82 13.75
CA GLY A 139 -6.06 -0.69 14.66
C GLY A 139 -5.86 0.37 15.76
N ASP A 140 -4.66 0.95 15.84
CA ASP A 140 -4.38 2.06 16.76
C ASP A 140 -4.64 3.43 16.09
N ASP A 141 -4.93 3.46 14.78
CA ASP A 141 -5.27 4.68 14.04
C ASP A 141 -6.79 4.81 13.89
N GLU A 142 -7.37 5.82 14.55
CA GLU A 142 -8.82 6.01 14.58
C GLU A 142 -9.43 6.30 13.19
N LEU A 143 -8.72 7.04 12.32
CA LEU A 143 -9.22 7.38 11.00
C LEU A 143 -9.11 6.19 10.04
N ALA A 144 -8.05 5.39 10.15
CA ALA A 144 -7.93 4.13 9.41
C ALA A 144 -9.04 3.14 9.83
N MET A 145 -9.34 3.05 11.12
CA MET A 145 -10.46 2.24 11.61
C MET A 145 -11.82 2.74 11.15
N LYS A 146 -12.01 4.07 10.96
CA LYS A 146 -13.23 4.60 10.33
C LYS A 146 -13.33 4.20 8.85
N ALA A 147 -12.20 4.13 8.13
CA ALA A 147 -12.17 3.74 6.73
C ALA A 147 -12.58 2.29 6.50
N VAL A 148 -12.22 1.38 7.43
CA VAL A 148 -12.57 -0.05 7.32
C VAL A 148 -13.91 -0.44 7.96
N LYS A 149 -14.64 0.52 8.50
CA LYS A 149 -15.96 0.28 9.03
C LYS A 149 -16.95 -0.06 7.90
N GLU A 150 -17.69 -1.16 8.04
CA GLU A 150 -18.74 -1.55 7.08
C GLU A 150 -18.22 -1.90 5.67
N ILE A 151 -17.00 -2.46 5.56
CA ILE A 151 -16.51 -3.04 4.30
C ILE A 151 -16.72 -4.56 4.30
N ASP A 152 -16.91 -5.15 3.12
CA ASP A 152 -17.11 -6.60 2.95
C ASP A 152 -15.79 -7.39 3.03
N SER A 153 -14.65 -6.72 2.89
CA SER A 153 -13.33 -7.34 2.99
C SER A 153 -13.09 -7.89 4.39
N LYS A 154 -12.40 -9.02 4.49
CA LYS A 154 -11.94 -9.52 5.79
C LYS A 154 -10.93 -8.52 6.38
N VAL A 155 -11.22 -8.00 7.56
CA VAL A 155 -10.34 -7.06 8.26
C VAL A 155 -9.49 -7.79 9.29
N VAL A 156 -8.20 -7.49 9.32
CA VAL A 156 -7.21 -7.94 10.31
C VAL A 156 -6.51 -6.72 10.85
N THR A 157 -6.56 -6.51 12.17
CA THR A 157 -5.95 -5.35 12.81
C THR A 157 -4.53 -5.65 13.29
N PHE A 158 -3.64 -4.67 13.17
CA PHE A 158 -2.31 -4.71 13.76
C PHE A 158 -2.00 -3.40 14.49
N GLY A 159 -1.05 -3.44 15.43
CA GLY A 159 -0.62 -2.24 16.15
C GLY A 159 0.16 -2.54 17.41
N PHE A 160 0.12 -1.63 18.37
CA PHE A 160 0.73 -1.79 19.70
C PHE A 160 -0.30 -2.19 20.76
N ASN A 161 -1.57 -1.87 20.56
CA ASN A 161 -2.62 -2.21 21.50
C ASN A 161 -2.96 -3.71 21.45
N GLU A 162 -3.04 -4.34 22.60
CA GLU A 162 -3.36 -5.77 22.77
C GLU A 162 -4.77 -6.16 22.27
N LYS A 163 -5.62 -5.16 21.93
CA LYS A 163 -6.93 -5.39 21.30
C LYS A 163 -6.83 -5.74 19.81
N ASN A 164 -5.68 -5.50 19.19
CA ASN A 164 -5.45 -5.85 17.79
C ASN A 164 -5.32 -7.36 17.61
N ASP A 165 -5.60 -7.84 16.39
CA ASP A 165 -5.38 -9.26 16.02
C ASP A 165 -3.89 -9.62 16.08
N TYR A 166 -3.03 -8.67 15.74
CA TYR A 166 -1.58 -8.77 15.88
C TYR A 166 -1.06 -7.52 16.57
N TYR A 167 -0.22 -7.67 17.59
CA TYR A 167 0.39 -6.55 18.28
C TYR A 167 1.83 -6.80 18.67
N ALA A 168 2.60 -5.71 18.80
CA ALA A 168 3.98 -5.75 19.22
C ALA A 168 4.09 -5.62 20.76
N LYS A 169 4.87 -6.50 21.37
CA LYS A 169 5.16 -6.50 22.83
C LYS A 169 6.66 -6.56 23.07
N ASN A 170 7.10 -6.15 24.25
CA ASN A 170 8.51 -6.18 24.66
C ASN A 170 9.46 -5.46 23.69
N ILE A 171 9.03 -4.30 23.19
CA ILE A 171 9.78 -3.52 22.22
C ILE A 171 11.06 -3.01 22.85
N LYS A 172 12.21 -3.30 22.22
CA LYS A 172 13.54 -2.86 22.65
C LYS A 172 14.20 -2.10 21.51
N ASN A 173 14.77 -0.94 21.84
CA ASN A 173 15.58 -0.16 20.90
C ASN A 173 17.03 -0.70 20.92
N GLY A 174 17.55 -1.07 19.78
CA GLY A 174 18.92 -1.54 19.59
C GLY A 174 19.72 -0.62 18.68
N LYS A 175 21.03 -0.85 18.60
CA LYS A 175 21.95 -0.03 17.78
C LYS A 175 21.57 -0.02 16.27
N PHE A 176 20.96 -1.08 15.78
CA PHE A 176 20.64 -1.25 14.34
C PHE A 176 19.16 -1.41 14.05
N GLY A 177 18.28 -1.06 14.98
CA GLY A 177 16.84 -1.16 14.82
C GLY A 177 16.11 -1.58 16.08
N PHE A 178 14.91 -2.06 15.93
CA PHE A 178 14.05 -2.49 17.02
C PHE A 178 13.91 -4.02 17.02
N SER A 179 13.77 -4.61 18.21
CA SER A 179 13.31 -5.98 18.38
C SER A 179 12.02 -5.97 19.19
N PHE A 180 11.10 -6.87 18.90
CA PHE A 180 9.83 -7.01 19.60
C PHE A 180 9.29 -8.42 19.42
N ASP A 181 8.39 -8.80 20.30
CA ASP A 181 7.59 -10.01 20.16
C ASP A 181 6.33 -9.70 19.35
N ALA A 182 6.13 -10.39 18.25
CA ALA A 182 4.89 -10.30 17.47
C ALA A 182 3.88 -11.30 18.05
N ILE A 183 2.85 -10.78 18.69
CA ILE A 183 1.78 -11.57 19.31
C ILE A 183 0.56 -11.62 18.42
N LYS A 184 0.02 -12.81 18.22
CA LYS A 184 -1.28 -13.03 17.59
C LYS A 184 -2.32 -13.27 18.69
N THR A 185 -3.36 -12.45 18.73
CA THR A 185 -4.47 -12.63 19.66
C THR A 185 -5.25 -13.90 19.31
N ALA A 186 -5.39 -14.80 20.27
CA ALA A 186 -6.29 -15.95 20.11
C ALA A 186 -7.73 -15.42 20.14
N LYS A 187 -8.42 -15.49 19.02
CA LYS A 187 -9.89 -15.28 19.00
C LYS A 187 -10.55 -16.59 19.37
N ASN A 188 -11.31 -16.59 20.50
CA ASN A 188 -12.21 -17.67 20.88
C ASN A 188 -13.35 -17.79 19.88
#